data_445c4d93be909ca30fa46720f6b49ecb
#
_entry.id   445c4d93be909ca30fa46720f6b49ecb
#
_cell.length_a   1.000
_cell.length_b   1.000
_cell.length_c   1.000
_cell.angle_alpha   90.00
_cell.angle_beta   90.00
_cell.angle_gamma   90.00
#
_symmetry.space_group_name_H-M   'P 1'
#
loop_
_entity.id
_entity.type
_entity.pdbx_description
1 polymer ?
#
loop_
_entity_poly.entity_id
_entity_poly.type
_entity_poly.pdbx_seq_one_letter_code
_entity_poly.pdbx_strand_id
1 'polypeptide(L)'
;MPEQPANNAENNELSQHRAESEAGLESSEAPSGGGTRNARPQRARQRFHPGWTAWLKQPWSWIPTVTLIPILYGLGWLVMQPVAQLLPALPTVTRDLMGTGVSFALLLLVLPSWVRIRWGTRHPWRELGLSGSRKGPQRSRALLYGLGLAAALLLLISLISLGGHWGYWLGDLTLPELINAVLLGFGVGFVEELLFRGWLWGELTLLIGPRRAMPIQALIFSLAHTRFNLGLWPMLGLLLGLFLLGMALAMSRRLNQESLWGCIGLHGGLVGGWFALQAGLIQWSPQSPLWLTGPEANPLGGLVGILAMMVVLAFQLTALAKAARP
;
A
#
# COMPACT_ATOMS: atom_id res chain seq x y z
N MET A 1 80.88 22.25 -14.54
CA MET A 1 81.90 21.48 -13.81
C MET A 1 81.47 21.42 -12.35
N PRO A 2 81.78 20.36 -11.73
CA PRO A 2 80.94 19.19 -11.49
C PRO A 2 80.64 19.12 -9.99
N GLU A 3 79.77 18.33 -9.47
CA GLU A 3 80.03 16.98 -9.00
C GLU A 3 78.74 16.28 -8.53
N GLN A 4 78.65 15.08 -8.95
CA GLN A 4 77.87 13.95 -8.35
C GLN A 4 78.60 13.43 -7.08
N PRO A 5 78.17 12.33 -6.49
CA PRO A 5 76.86 11.74 -6.09
C PRO A 5 76.93 11.12 -4.70
N ALA A 6 75.86 10.95 -4.02
CA ALA A 6 75.74 9.92 -2.99
C ALA A 6 74.28 9.83 -2.47
N ASN A 7 73.55 8.84 -2.97
CA ASN A 7 72.42 8.28 -2.14
C ASN A 7 71.70 7.13 -2.92
N ASN A 8 72.50 6.13 -3.39
CA ASN A 8 71.92 4.94 -4.03
C ASN A 8 72.14 3.64 -3.24
N ALA A 9 72.74 3.72 -2.06
CA ALA A 9 72.97 2.53 -1.23
C ALA A 9 71.92 2.28 -0.16
N GLU A 10 71.29 3.33 0.37
CA GLU A 10 70.32 3.18 1.47
C GLU A 10 68.92 2.76 0.99
N ASN A 11 68.54 3.02 -0.27
CA ASN A 11 67.26 2.61 -0.81
C ASN A 11 67.19 1.15 -1.25
N ASN A 12 68.33 0.46 -1.31
CA ASN A 12 68.34 -0.96 -1.71
C ASN A 12 68.22 -1.93 -0.53
N GLU A 13 68.64 -1.54 0.66
CA GLU A 13 68.47 -2.34 1.88
C GLU A 13 67.07 -2.32 2.43
N LEU A 14 66.34 -1.20 2.30
CA LEU A 14 64.92 -1.07 2.71
C LEU A 14 63.96 -1.84 1.78
N SER A 15 64.36 -2.07 0.52
CA SER A 15 63.55 -2.84 -0.45
C SER A 15 63.72 -4.36 -0.23
N GLN A 16 64.87 -4.84 0.23
CA GLN A 16 65.09 -6.25 0.50
C GLN A 16 64.45 -6.72 1.82
N HIS A 17 64.42 -5.89 2.87
CA HIS A 17 63.76 -6.22 4.13
C HIS A 17 62.25 -6.23 4.02
N ARG A 18 61.66 -5.58 3.03
CA ARG A 18 60.21 -5.58 2.78
C ARG A 18 59.76 -6.82 1.98
N ALA A 19 60.62 -7.36 1.13
CA ALA A 19 60.36 -8.56 0.35
C ALA A 19 60.46 -9.87 1.17
N GLU A 20 61.26 -9.88 2.20
CA GLU A 20 61.39 -11.06 3.08
C GLU A 20 60.29 -11.17 4.16
N SER A 21 59.61 -10.04 4.49
CA SER A 21 58.46 -10.01 5.41
C SER A 21 57.14 -10.43 4.76
N GLU A 22 57.03 -10.38 3.44
CA GLU A 22 55.80 -10.78 2.71
C GLU A 22 55.83 -12.23 2.24
N ALA A 23 57.00 -12.93 2.27
CA ALA A 23 57.14 -14.35 1.83
C ALA A 23 56.84 -15.37 2.94
N GLY A 24 56.53 -14.96 4.16
CA GLY A 24 56.33 -15.84 5.32
C GLY A 24 54.88 -16.13 5.71
N LEU A 25 53.86 -15.67 4.96
CA LEU A 25 52.45 -15.80 5.31
C LEU A 25 51.55 -16.47 4.26
N GLU A 26 52.13 -17.19 3.29
CA GLU A 26 51.37 -18.02 2.33
C GLU A 26 51.64 -19.51 2.53
N SER A 27 51.03 -20.09 3.54
CA SER A 27 50.66 -21.51 3.51
C SER A 27 49.67 -21.83 4.64
N SER A 28 48.43 -21.54 4.42
CA SER A 28 47.31 -22.19 5.11
C SER A 28 46.14 -22.30 4.14
N GLU A 29 45.84 -23.54 3.83
CA GLU A 29 44.91 -24.03 2.83
C GLU A 29 43.53 -23.38 2.84
N ALA A 30 43.08 -22.97 1.66
CA ALA A 30 41.67 -22.63 1.38
C ALA A 30 40.95 -23.89 0.85
N PRO A 31 39.78 -24.26 1.39
CA PRO A 31 38.90 -25.17 0.68
C PRO A 31 38.07 -24.38 -0.34
N SER A 32 38.23 -24.77 -1.59
CA SER A 32 37.40 -24.41 -2.74
C SER A 32 35.91 -24.72 -2.47
N GLY A 33 35.06 -23.75 -2.62
CA GLY A 33 33.60 -23.90 -2.56
C GLY A 33 32.91 -22.71 -3.13
N GLY A 34 32.81 -22.63 -4.47
CA GLY A 34 31.96 -21.67 -5.17
C GLY A 34 30.50 -21.90 -4.81
N GLY A 35 29.87 -20.92 -4.19
CA GLY A 35 28.47 -20.89 -3.89
C GLY A 35 28.03 -19.45 -3.68
N THR A 36 27.42 -18.87 -4.69
CA THR A 36 26.68 -17.63 -4.59
C THR A 36 25.63 -17.78 -3.50
N ARG A 37 25.95 -17.37 -2.29
CA ARG A 37 25.00 -17.31 -1.18
C ARG A 37 24.05 -16.15 -1.43
N ASN A 38 22.96 -16.43 -2.13
CA ASN A 38 21.69 -15.74 -1.91
C ASN A 38 21.34 -15.95 -0.43
N ALA A 39 21.71 -15.01 0.40
CA ALA A 39 21.32 -14.97 1.80
C ALA A 39 19.81 -14.73 1.86
N ARG A 40 19.02 -15.81 1.74
CA ARG A 40 17.66 -15.82 2.25
C ARG A 40 17.78 -15.46 3.72
N PRO A 41 17.00 -14.47 4.22
CA PRO A 41 16.96 -14.20 5.65
C PRO A 41 16.63 -15.54 6.34
N GLN A 42 17.52 -16.03 7.18
CA GLN A 42 17.29 -17.20 8.01
C GLN A 42 16.04 -16.89 8.84
N ARG A 43 14.92 -17.51 8.48
CA ARG A 43 13.73 -17.55 9.34
C ARG A 43 14.20 -18.18 10.64
N ALA A 44 14.31 -17.40 11.70
CA ALA A 44 14.53 -17.89 13.04
C ALA A 44 13.53 -19.04 13.26
N ARG A 45 14.04 -20.26 13.51
CA ARG A 45 13.20 -21.43 13.83
C ARG A 45 12.41 -21.05 15.06
N GLN A 46 11.12 -20.71 14.85
CA GLN A 46 10.20 -20.42 15.93
C GLN A 46 10.05 -21.70 16.74
N ARG A 47 10.45 -21.64 18.02
CA ARG A 47 10.17 -22.72 18.98
C ARG A 47 8.65 -22.79 19.14
N PHE A 48 8.08 -23.94 18.80
CA PHE A 48 6.67 -24.22 19.03
C PHE A 48 6.39 -24.15 20.54
N HIS A 49 5.60 -23.17 20.95
CA HIS A 49 5.01 -23.18 22.28
C HIS A 49 3.64 -23.86 22.16
N PRO A 50 3.40 -24.95 22.90
CA PRO A 50 2.07 -25.55 22.99
C PRO A 50 1.14 -24.56 23.70
N GLY A 51 0.16 -24.05 22.99
CA GLY A 51 -0.82 -23.11 23.53
C GLY A 51 -1.84 -22.73 22.46
N TRP A 52 -2.94 -22.11 22.88
CA TRP A 52 -4.02 -21.66 21.99
C TRP A 52 -3.57 -20.72 20.86
N THR A 53 -2.38 -20.10 20.97
CA THR A 53 -1.77 -19.27 19.91
C THR A 53 -0.88 -20.07 18.95
N ALA A 54 -0.71 -21.39 19.13
CA ALA A 54 0.17 -22.18 18.27
C ALA A 54 -0.26 -22.15 16.80
N TRP A 55 -1.55 -22.16 16.54
CA TRP A 55 -2.13 -22.07 15.21
C TRP A 55 -1.91 -20.68 14.56
N LEU A 56 -1.85 -19.60 15.34
CA LEU A 56 -1.50 -18.27 14.86
C LEU A 56 -0.05 -18.18 14.39
N LYS A 57 0.83 -19.00 14.96
CA LYS A 57 2.26 -19.02 14.62
C LYS A 57 2.57 -19.84 13.37
N GLN A 58 1.60 -20.58 12.85
CA GLN A 58 1.77 -21.35 11.62
C GLN A 58 1.61 -20.43 10.39
N PRO A 59 2.67 -20.06 9.69
CA PRO A 59 2.59 -19.07 8.59
C PRO A 59 1.76 -19.56 7.40
N TRP A 60 1.63 -20.88 7.23
CA TRP A 60 0.86 -21.50 6.16
C TRP A 60 -0.63 -21.73 6.48
N SER A 61 -1.08 -21.46 7.73
CA SER A 61 -2.49 -21.57 8.07
C SER A 61 -3.28 -20.35 7.55
N TRP A 62 -4.26 -20.61 6.68
CA TRP A 62 -5.16 -19.58 6.12
C TRP A 62 -6.30 -19.19 7.05
N ILE A 63 -6.66 -20.06 8.02
CA ILE A 63 -7.80 -19.86 8.95
C ILE A 63 -7.70 -18.53 9.69
N PRO A 64 -6.57 -18.18 10.36
CA PRO A 64 -6.44 -16.90 11.03
C PRO A 64 -6.66 -15.69 10.11
N THR A 65 -6.16 -15.77 8.89
CA THR A 65 -6.30 -14.69 7.91
C THR A 65 -7.77 -14.47 7.51
N VAL A 66 -8.52 -15.53 7.28
CA VAL A 66 -9.93 -15.42 6.84
C VAL A 66 -10.85 -15.05 7.99
N THR A 67 -10.56 -15.49 9.22
CA THR A 67 -11.46 -15.29 10.38
C THR A 67 -11.27 -13.95 11.09
N LEU A 68 -10.09 -13.31 11.00
CA LEU A 68 -9.82 -12.08 11.77
C LEU A 68 -10.85 -10.98 11.50
N ILE A 69 -11.05 -10.61 10.25
CA ILE A 69 -11.93 -9.50 9.91
C ILE A 69 -13.40 -9.79 10.21
N PRO A 70 -13.98 -10.95 9.85
CA PRO A 70 -15.34 -11.31 10.27
C PRO A 70 -15.55 -11.28 11.78
N ILE A 71 -14.58 -11.76 12.56
CA ILE A 71 -14.68 -11.73 14.03
C ILE A 71 -14.70 -10.29 14.55
N LEU A 72 -13.77 -9.44 14.09
CA LEU A 72 -13.72 -8.04 14.53
C LEU A 72 -14.97 -7.27 14.10
N TYR A 73 -15.48 -7.53 12.90
CA TYR A 73 -16.72 -6.92 12.42
C TYR A 73 -17.93 -7.37 13.26
N GLY A 74 -18.05 -8.66 13.55
CA GLY A 74 -19.08 -9.20 14.44
C GLY A 74 -19.02 -8.62 15.84
N LEU A 75 -17.82 -8.44 16.40
CA LEU A 75 -17.65 -7.79 17.71
C LEU A 75 -18.08 -6.32 17.68
N GLY A 76 -17.73 -5.56 16.64
CA GLY A 76 -18.19 -4.18 16.48
C GLY A 76 -19.71 -4.08 16.39
N TRP A 77 -20.33 -5.00 15.62
CA TRP A 77 -21.79 -5.11 15.54
C TRP A 77 -22.41 -5.43 16.89
N LEU A 78 -21.86 -6.40 17.63
CA LEU A 78 -22.35 -6.77 18.97
C LEU A 78 -22.27 -5.60 19.97
N VAL A 79 -21.18 -4.83 19.96
CA VAL A 79 -21.02 -3.64 20.81
C VAL A 79 -22.09 -2.59 20.52
N MET A 80 -22.55 -2.52 19.27
CA MET A 80 -23.59 -1.55 18.87
C MET A 80 -25.02 -1.99 19.23
N GLN A 81 -25.28 -3.24 19.60
CA GLN A 81 -26.63 -3.70 19.95
C GLN A 81 -27.22 -2.94 21.16
N PRO A 82 -26.52 -2.80 22.30
CA PRO A 82 -27.03 -1.99 23.41
C PRO A 82 -27.26 -0.52 23.03
N VAL A 83 -26.37 0.06 22.23
CA VAL A 83 -26.51 1.45 21.76
C VAL A 83 -27.78 1.61 20.91
N ALA A 84 -28.06 0.65 20.02
CA ALA A 84 -29.27 0.64 19.19
C ALA A 84 -30.55 0.54 20.03
N GLN A 85 -30.52 -0.18 21.16
CA GLN A 85 -31.65 -0.30 22.09
C GLN A 85 -31.85 0.99 22.92
N LEU A 86 -30.76 1.60 23.38
CA LEU A 86 -30.82 2.83 24.19
C LEU A 86 -31.15 4.07 23.38
N LEU A 87 -30.77 4.09 22.10
CA LEU A 87 -30.96 5.21 21.17
C LEU A 87 -31.72 4.76 19.92
N PRO A 88 -33.01 4.40 20.03
CA PRO A 88 -33.79 3.87 18.89
C PRO A 88 -33.96 4.87 17.75
N ALA A 89 -33.91 6.16 18.04
CA ALA A 89 -34.01 7.25 17.04
C ALA A 89 -32.72 7.41 16.21
N LEU A 90 -31.62 6.74 16.55
CA LEU A 90 -30.38 6.85 15.80
C LEU A 90 -30.53 6.19 14.41
N PRO A 91 -30.23 6.90 13.29
CA PRO A 91 -30.33 6.32 11.94
C PRO A 91 -29.48 5.06 11.78
N THR A 92 -29.99 4.08 11.04
CA THR A 92 -29.29 2.81 10.79
C THR A 92 -27.90 3.01 10.20
N VAL A 93 -27.78 3.93 9.24
CA VAL A 93 -26.48 4.28 8.61
C VAL A 93 -25.48 4.78 9.65
N THR A 94 -25.90 5.59 10.60
CA THR A 94 -25.03 6.07 11.68
C THR A 94 -24.60 4.93 12.61
N ARG A 95 -25.51 4.02 12.95
CA ARG A 95 -25.20 2.83 13.75
C ARG A 95 -24.18 1.92 13.07
N ASP A 96 -24.38 1.67 11.78
CA ASP A 96 -23.47 0.85 10.97
C ASP A 96 -22.07 1.47 10.87
N LEU A 97 -22.02 2.80 10.68
CA LEU A 97 -20.76 3.55 10.66
C LEU A 97 -20.04 3.48 12.02
N MET A 98 -20.75 3.64 13.12
CA MET A 98 -20.20 3.51 14.48
C MET A 98 -19.69 2.08 14.74
N GLY A 99 -20.46 1.06 14.34
CA GLY A 99 -20.05 -0.35 14.45
C GLY A 99 -18.78 -0.65 13.64
N THR A 100 -18.71 -0.13 12.44
CA THR A 100 -17.50 -0.22 11.60
C THR A 100 -16.32 0.50 12.26
N GLY A 101 -16.54 1.67 12.85
CA GLY A 101 -15.54 2.41 13.61
C GLY A 101 -15.01 1.62 14.81
N VAL A 102 -15.90 0.96 15.57
CA VAL A 102 -15.51 0.07 16.66
C VAL A 102 -14.69 -1.12 16.16
N SER A 103 -15.12 -1.77 15.07
CA SER A 103 -14.39 -2.88 14.43
C SER A 103 -12.98 -2.45 14.02
N PHE A 104 -12.85 -1.25 13.46
CA PHE A 104 -11.55 -0.71 13.07
C PHE A 104 -10.67 -0.36 14.28
N ALA A 105 -11.24 0.21 15.35
CA ALA A 105 -10.52 0.43 16.60
C ALA A 105 -9.98 -0.88 17.19
N LEU A 106 -10.80 -1.93 17.20
CA LEU A 106 -10.38 -3.27 17.60
C LEU A 106 -9.27 -3.82 16.70
N LEU A 107 -9.36 -3.61 15.39
CA LEU A 107 -8.28 -3.98 14.46
C LEU A 107 -6.98 -3.28 14.84
N LEU A 108 -6.98 -1.97 15.08
CA LEU A 108 -5.78 -1.21 15.47
C LEU A 108 -5.17 -1.72 16.78
N LEU A 109 -5.98 -2.13 17.72
CA LEU A 109 -5.53 -2.70 19.00
C LEU A 109 -4.90 -4.10 18.85
N VAL A 110 -5.51 -4.95 18.04
CA VAL A 110 -5.07 -6.34 17.81
C VAL A 110 -3.87 -6.42 16.87
N LEU A 111 -3.83 -5.57 15.85
CA LEU A 111 -2.91 -5.66 14.72
C LEU A 111 -1.41 -5.71 15.10
N PRO A 112 -0.90 -4.90 16.06
CA PRO A 112 0.50 -4.98 16.44
C PRO A 112 0.91 -6.33 17.02
N SER A 113 0.05 -6.91 17.86
CA SER A 113 0.27 -8.22 18.47
C SER A 113 0.14 -9.34 17.44
N TRP A 114 -0.85 -9.23 16.56
CA TRP A 114 -1.04 -10.15 15.44
C TRP A 114 0.20 -10.22 14.55
N VAL A 115 0.69 -9.08 14.09
CA VAL A 115 1.85 -8.99 13.21
C VAL A 115 3.13 -9.48 13.91
N ARG A 116 3.33 -9.16 15.19
CA ARG A 116 4.45 -9.69 15.98
C ARG A 116 4.44 -11.22 16.05
N ILE A 117 3.29 -11.81 16.34
CA ILE A 117 3.16 -13.26 16.52
C ILE A 117 3.25 -13.97 15.17
N ARG A 118 2.50 -13.50 14.19
CA ARG A 118 2.31 -14.22 12.93
C ARG A 118 3.43 -13.98 11.93
N TRP A 119 3.93 -12.74 11.84
CA TRP A 119 5.02 -12.40 10.91
C TRP A 119 6.41 -12.50 11.55
N GLY A 120 6.48 -12.68 12.87
CA GLY A 120 7.74 -12.84 13.58
C GLY A 120 8.60 -11.57 13.63
N THR A 121 7.98 -10.39 13.57
CA THR A 121 8.67 -9.10 13.56
C THR A 121 8.59 -8.35 14.90
N ARG A 122 9.63 -7.57 15.22
CA ARG A 122 9.62 -6.67 16.38
C ARG A 122 9.04 -5.28 16.07
N HIS A 123 8.86 -4.95 14.79
CA HIS A 123 8.45 -3.62 14.34
C HIS A 123 7.17 -3.67 13.48
N PRO A 124 6.00 -4.00 14.06
CA PRO A 124 4.78 -4.26 13.31
C PRO A 124 4.35 -3.09 12.42
N TRP A 125 4.39 -1.86 12.93
CA TRP A 125 3.99 -0.67 12.16
C TRP A 125 4.90 -0.36 10.97
N ARG A 126 6.15 -0.81 11.02
CA ARG A 126 7.08 -0.71 9.89
C ARG A 126 6.75 -1.75 8.81
N GLU A 127 6.50 -2.99 9.21
CA GLU A 127 6.12 -4.05 8.27
C GLU A 127 4.77 -3.75 7.60
N LEU A 128 3.85 -3.12 8.33
CA LEU A 128 2.58 -2.61 7.80
C LEU A 128 2.76 -1.39 6.88
N GLY A 129 3.93 -0.74 6.87
CA GLY A 129 4.23 0.41 6.00
C GLY A 129 3.83 1.78 6.57
N LEU A 130 3.40 1.87 7.84
CA LEU A 130 3.04 3.14 8.50
C LEU A 130 4.24 3.89 9.07
N SER A 131 5.21 3.17 9.65
CA SER A 131 6.46 3.78 10.10
C SER A 131 7.50 3.64 8.99
N GLY A 132 8.01 4.75 8.46
CA GLY A 132 8.91 4.77 7.31
C GLY A 132 10.17 3.90 7.47
N SER A 133 10.65 3.38 6.37
CA SER A 133 11.99 2.78 6.26
C SER A 133 13.05 3.81 6.61
N ARG A 134 14.18 3.39 7.24
CA ARG A 134 15.34 4.28 7.50
C ARG A 134 15.92 4.91 6.23
N LYS A 135 15.68 4.32 5.06
CA LYS A 135 16.21 4.73 3.75
C LYS A 135 15.11 5.18 2.77
N GLY A 136 13.83 5.20 3.19
CA GLY A 136 12.71 5.53 2.34
C GLY A 136 12.41 7.02 2.24
N PRO A 137 11.59 7.45 1.25
CA PRO A 137 11.12 8.82 1.18
C PRO A 137 10.39 9.18 2.47
N GLN A 138 10.50 10.46 2.85
CA GLN A 138 9.72 10.97 3.98
C GLN A 138 8.24 10.68 3.74
N ARG A 139 7.49 10.34 4.79
CA ARG A 139 6.06 10.01 4.73
C ARG A 139 5.24 11.08 4.01
N SER A 140 5.56 12.36 4.28
CA SER A 140 4.95 13.51 3.62
C SER A 140 5.19 13.52 2.11
N ARG A 141 6.40 13.20 1.64
CA ARG A 141 6.70 13.12 0.21
C ARG A 141 5.92 12.00 -0.48
N ALA A 142 5.82 10.83 0.15
CA ALA A 142 5.02 9.74 -0.36
C ALA A 142 3.52 10.10 -0.43
N LEU A 143 2.99 10.71 0.64
CA LEU A 143 1.61 11.20 0.68
C LEU A 143 1.33 12.21 -0.42
N LEU A 144 2.19 13.23 -0.56
CA LEU A 144 2.07 14.27 -1.58
C LEU A 144 2.17 13.70 -3.00
N TYR A 145 3.03 12.71 -3.22
CA TYR A 145 3.07 12.00 -4.50
C TYR A 145 1.72 11.34 -4.82
N GLY A 146 1.14 10.62 -3.84
CA GLY A 146 -0.18 10.00 -4.01
C GLY A 146 -1.30 11.01 -4.25
N LEU A 147 -1.35 12.08 -3.45
CA LEU A 147 -2.31 13.17 -3.62
C LEU A 147 -2.16 13.87 -4.99
N GLY A 148 -0.93 14.12 -5.43
CA GLY A 148 -0.67 14.71 -6.74
C GLY A 148 -1.17 13.84 -7.89
N LEU A 149 -0.98 12.53 -7.79
CA LEU A 149 -1.49 11.58 -8.78
C LEU A 149 -3.02 11.53 -8.78
N ALA A 150 -3.66 11.53 -7.59
CA ALA A 150 -5.11 11.61 -7.47
C ALA A 150 -5.65 12.92 -8.08
N ALA A 151 -5.02 14.05 -7.77
CA ALA A 151 -5.40 15.36 -8.33
C ALA A 151 -5.28 15.37 -9.87
N ALA A 152 -4.23 14.79 -10.44
CA ALA A 152 -4.07 14.70 -11.89
C ALA A 152 -5.18 13.87 -12.55
N LEU A 153 -5.57 12.75 -11.93
CA LEU A 153 -6.66 11.91 -12.42
C LEU A 153 -8.03 12.60 -12.32
N LEU A 154 -8.29 13.26 -11.22
CA LEU A 154 -9.54 14.03 -11.02
C LEU A 154 -9.62 15.24 -11.96
N LEU A 155 -8.49 15.91 -12.16
CA LEU A 155 -8.39 16.99 -13.14
C LEU A 155 -8.68 16.51 -14.56
N LEU A 156 -8.12 15.37 -14.95
CA LEU A 156 -8.38 14.76 -16.27
C LEU A 156 -9.87 14.51 -16.48
N ILE A 157 -10.56 13.89 -15.50
CA ILE A 157 -11.99 13.62 -15.57
C ILE A 157 -12.79 14.94 -15.62
N SER A 158 -12.41 15.92 -14.80
CA SER A 158 -13.07 17.24 -14.77
C SER A 158 -12.93 17.96 -16.12
N LEU A 159 -11.73 17.97 -16.72
CA LEU A 159 -11.50 18.60 -18.01
C LEU A 159 -12.28 17.93 -19.15
N ILE A 160 -12.33 16.59 -19.17
CA ILE A 160 -13.13 15.85 -20.14
C ILE A 160 -14.62 16.18 -19.97
N SER A 161 -15.11 16.25 -18.74
CA SER A 161 -16.53 16.50 -18.44
C SER A 161 -16.94 17.92 -18.80
N LEU A 162 -16.14 18.92 -18.44
CA LEU A 162 -16.41 20.32 -18.74
C LEU A 162 -16.25 20.58 -20.24
N GLY A 163 -15.19 20.06 -20.89
CA GLY A 163 -14.95 20.21 -22.31
C GLY A 163 -15.98 19.51 -23.21
N GLY A 164 -16.58 18.41 -22.73
CA GLY A 164 -17.64 17.68 -23.41
C GLY A 164 -19.06 18.23 -23.11
N HIS A 165 -19.19 19.29 -22.34
CA HIS A 165 -20.47 19.85 -21.88
C HIS A 165 -21.33 18.83 -21.09
N TRP A 166 -20.68 17.87 -20.40
CA TRP A 166 -21.33 16.88 -19.53
C TRP A 166 -21.36 17.31 -18.07
N GLY A 167 -20.82 18.48 -17.76
CA GLY A 167 -20.83 19.11 -16.44
C GLY A 167 -20.62 20.61 -16.54
N TYR A 168 -20.98 21.30 -15.47
CA TYR A 168 -20.84 22.73 -15.31
C TYR A 168 -20.03 23.02 -14.05
N TRP A 169 -19.09 23.96 -14.15
CA TRP A 169 -18.35 24.40 -12.98
C TRP A 169 -19.26 25.27 -12.10
N LEU A 170 -19.49 24.89 -10.86
CA LEU A 170 -20.20 25.65 -9.86
C LEU A 170 -19.27 26.52 -9.02
N GLY A 171 -18.20 25.92 -8.50
CA GLY A 171 -17.26 26.59 -7.60
C GLY A 171 -17.84 26.94 -6.23
N ASP A 172 -18.85 26.22 -5.78
CA ASP A 172 -19.67 26.52 -4.58
C ASP A 172 -19.41 25.51 -3.45
N LEU A 173 -18.15 25.10 -3.28
CA LEU A 173 -17.76 24.17 -2.23
C LEU A 173 -17.70 24.90 -0.88
N THR A 174 -18.58 24.52 0.04
CA THR A 174 -18.63 25.07 1.39
C THR A 174 -17.54 24.50 2.31
N LEU A 175 -17.20 25.22 3.39
CA LEU A 175 -16.23 24.73 4.37
C LEU A 175 -16.62 23.38 5.02
N PRO A 176 -17.89 23.13 5.42
CA PRO A 176 -18.31 21.81 5.90
C PRO A 176 -18.10 20.68 4.87
N GLU A 177 -18.40 20.92 3.59
CA GLU A 177 -18.18 19.93 2.53
C GLU A 177 -16.69 19.66 2.30
N LEU A 178 -15.86 20.68 2.35
CA LEU A 178 -14.40 20.52 2.28
C LEU A 178 -13.86 19.69 3.46
N ILE A 179 -14.33 19.97 4.69
CA ILE A 179 -13.98 19.19 5.87
C ILE A 179 -14.41 17.73 5.69
N ASN A 180 -15.64 17.50 5.22
CA ASN A 180 -16.15 16.16 4.96
C ASN A 180 -15.32 15.43 3.88
N ALA A 181 -14.93 16.11 2.80
CA ALA A 181 -14.06 15.57 1.77
C ALA A 181 -12.72 15.09 2.33
N VAL A 182 -12.08 15.91 3.17
CA VAL A 182 -10.80 15.59 3.81
C VAL A 182 -10.95 14.42 4.79
N LEU A 183 -11.97 14.45 5.64
CA LEU A 183 -12.21 13.39 6.63
C LEU A 183 -12.58 12.07 5.96
N LEU A 184 -13.44 12.09 4.95
CA LEU A 184 -13.82 10.91 4.17
C LEU A 184 -12.62 10.36 3.41
N GLY A 185 -11.89 11.20 2.69
CA GLY A 185 -10.72 10.80 1.91
C GLY A 185 -9.64 10.20 2.80
N PHE A 186 -9.27 10.90 3.88
CA PHE A 186 -8.25 10.37 4.80
C PHE A 186 -8.75 9.12 5.53
N GLY A 187 -9.99 9.11 6.02
CA GLY A 187 -10.57 7.98 6.75
C GLY A 187 -10.60 6.72 5.89
N VAL A 188 -11.23 6.77 4.72
CA VAL A 188 -11.30 5.62 3.80
C VAL A 188 -9.91 5.21 3.34
N GLY A 189 -9.09 6.17 2.87
CA GLY A 189 -7.74 5.89 2.40
C GLY A 189 -6.86 5.25 3.48
N PHE A 190 -6.95 5.70 4.73
CA PHE A 190 -6.16 5.12 5.83
C PHE A 190 -6.65 3.73 6.21
N VAL A 191 -7.96 3.57 6.43
CA VAL A 191 -8.57 2.30 6.87
C VAL A 191 -8.34 1.20 5.85
N GLU A 192 -8.70 1.47 4.59
CA GLU A 192 -8.63 0.47 3.54
C GLU A 192 -7.18 0.16 3.13
N GLU A 193 -6.30 1.15 3.06
CA GLU A 193 -4.91 0.85 2.74
C GLU A 193 -4.20 0.07 3.85
N LEU A 194 -4.50 0.36 5.11
CA LEU A 194 -3.99 -0.44 6.23
C LEU A 194 -4.51 -1.88 6.18
N LEU A 195 -5.79 -2.06 5.85
CA LEU A 195 -6.42 -3.38 5.75
C LEU A 195 -5.88 -4.17 4.56
N PHE A 196 -5.95 -3.60 3.34
CA PHE A 196 -5.64 -4.35 2.11
C PHE A 196 -4.14 -4.38 1.81
N ARG A 197 -3.44 -3.24 1.84
CA ARG A 197 -2.02 -3.14 1.47
C ARG A 197 -1.10 -3.30 2.67
N GLY A 198 -1.58 -2.98 3.89
CA GLY A 198 -0.87 -3.26 5.12
C GLY A 198 -0.97 -4.73 5.49
N TRP A 199 -2.12 -5.12 6.04
CA TRP A 199 -2.32 -6.42 6.66
C TRP A 199 -2.55 -7.56 5.65
N LEU A 200 -3.56 -7.47 4.79
CA LEU A 200 -3.93 -8.57 3.88
C LEU A 200 -2.78 -8.96 2.95
N TRP A 201 -2.09 -7.99 2.38
CA TRP A 201 -0.92 -8.28 1.55
C TRP A 201 0.18 -9.02 2.31
N GLY A 202 0.44 -8.64 3.58
CA GLY A 202 1.39 -9.35 4.43
C GLY A 202 0.98 -10.81 4.69
N GLU A 203 -0.30 -11.03 5.02
CA GLU A 203 -0.87 -12.37 5.22
C GLU A 203 -0.76 -13.23 3.96
N LEU A 204 -1.21 -12.70 2.82
CA LEU A 204 -1.11 -13.41 1.54
C LEU A 204 0.35 -13.69 1.15
N THR A 205 1.27 -12.78 1.48
CA THR A 205 2.70 -13.01 1.23
C THR A 205 3.23 -14.20 2.03
N LEU A 206 2.75 -14.41 3.25
CA LEU A 206 3.09 -15.59 4.04
C LEU A 206 2.50 -16.87 3.46
N LEU A 207 1.26 -16.81 2.97
CA LEU A 207 0.50 -17.99 2.51
C LEU A 207 0.94 -18.47 1.12
N ILE A 208 1.07 -17.54 0.17
CA ILE A 208 1.22 -17.86 -1.27
C ILE A 208 2.42 -17.20 -1.92
N GLY A 209 3.22 -16.45 -1.15
CA GLY A 209 4.42 -15.75 -1.62
C GLY A 209 4.14 -14.38 -2.26
N PRO A 210 5.16 -13.50 -2.33
CA PRO A 210 4.99 -12.09 -2.68
C PRO A 210 4.52 -11.83 -4.12
N ARG A 211 4.85 -12.73 -5.07
CA ARG A 211 4.45 -12.56 -6.48
C ARG A 211 2.95 -12.74 -6.69
N ARG A 212 2.34 -13.71 -6.00
CA ARG A 212 0.91 -14.02 -6.10
C ARG A 212 0.06 -13.15 -5.17
N ALA A 213 0.62 -12.76 -4.03
CA ALA A 213 -0.08 -11.94 -3.03
C ALA A 213 -0.57 -10.61 -3.60
N MET A 214 0.22 -9.96 -4.45
CA MET A 214 -0.12 -8.65 -5.01
C MET A 214 -1.38 -8.66 -5.88
N PRO A 215 -1.51 -9.47 -6.94
CA PRO A 215 -2.74 -9.48 -7.74
C PRO A 215 -3.94 -10.05 -6.96
N ILE A 216 -3.73 -11.00 -6.06
CA ILE A 216 -4.81 -11.59 -5.28
C ILE A 216 -5.37 -10.58 -4.26
N GLN A 217 -4.53 -9.78 -3.59
CA GLN A 217 -5.05 -8.71 -2.72
C GLN A 217 -5.83 -7.66 -3.52
N ALA A 218 -5.40 -7.31 -4.75
CA ALA A 218 -6.13 -6.37 -5.61
C ALA A 218 -7.48 -6.95 -6.06
N LEU A 219 -7.53 -8.26 -6.34
CA LEU A 219 -8.77 -8.96 -6.66
C LEU A 219 -9.73 -8.98 -5.47
N ILE A 220 -9.23 -9.31 -4.26
CA ILE A 220 -10.05 -9.30 -3.03
C ILE A 220 -10.57 -7.89 -2.74
N PHE A 221 -9.71 -6.87 -2.90
CA PHE A 221 -10.12 -5.47 -2.78
C PHE A 221 -11.25 -5.12 -3.74
N SER A 222 -11.13 -5.48 -5.01
CA SER A 222 -12.16 -5.27 -6.02
C SER A 222 -13.47 -5.99 -5.64
N LEU A 223 -13.41 -7.29 -5.31
CA LEU A 223 -14.57 -8.09 -4.96
C LEU A 223 -15.29 -7.61 -3.69
N ALA A 224 -14.56 -7.03 -2.73
CA ALA A 224 -15.16 -6.42 -1.53
C ALA A 224 -16.08 -5.23 -1.85
N HIS A 225 -15.97 -4.66 -3.05
CA HIS A 225 -16.80 -3.56 -3.53
C HIS A 225 -17.92 -4.00 -4.49
N THR A 226 -18.24 -5.29 -4.53
CA THR A 226 -19.32 -5.80 -5.38
C THR A 226 -20.66 -5.17 -5.02
N ARG A 227 -21.39 -4.69 -6.03
CA ARG A 227 -22.70 -4.05 -5.91
C ARG A 227 -23.71 -4.78 -6.79
N PHE A 228 -24.47 -5.69 -6.20
CA PHE A 228 -25.38 -6.57 -6.93
C PHE A 228 -26.54 -5.85 -7.61
N ASN A 229 -26.85 -4.62 -7.21
CA ASN A 229 -27.90 -3.78 -7.79
C ASN A 229 -27.53 -3.14 -9.13
N LEU A 230 -26.26 -3.17 -9.55
CA LEU A 230 -25.80 -2.49 -10.78
C LEU A 230 -26.14 -3.23 -12.08
N GLY A 231 -26.46 -4.52 -12.00
CA GLY A 231 -26.48 -5.40 -13.16
C GLY A 231 -25.04 -5.81 -13.60
N LEU A 232 -24.98 -6.80 -14.50
CA LEU A 232 -23.72 -7.50 -14.80
C LEU A 232 -22.64 -6.59 -15.41
N TRP A 233 -22.93 -5.88 -16.50
CA TRP A 233 -21.92 -5.13 -17.25
C TRP A 233 -21.37 -3.93 -16.48
N PRO A 234 -22.20 -3.06 -15.88
CA PRO A 234 -21.70 -1.99 -15.03
C PRO A 234 -20.89 -2.50 -13.82
N MET A 235 -21.31 -3.61 -13.22
CA MET A 235 -20.58 -4.24 -12.13
C MET A 235 -19.20 -4.73 -12.59
N LEU A 236 -19.10 -5.41 -13.73
CA LEU A 236 -17.81 -5.87 -14.27
C LEU A 236 -16.88 -4.69 -14.57
N GLY A 237 -17.41 -3.59 -15.12
CA GLY A 237 -16.64 -2.35 -15.33
C GLY A 237 -16.09 -1.81 -14.02
N LEU A 238 -16.93 -1.69 -12.99
CA LEU A 238 -16.52 -1.24 -11.65
C LEU A 238 -15.44 -2.15 -11.05
N LEU A 239 -15.65 -3.46 -11.09
CA LEU A 239 -14.68 -4.43 -10.55
C LEU A 239 -13.34 -4.38 -11.28
N LEU A 240 -13.35 -4.22 -12.61
CA LEU A 240 -12.13 -4.07 -13.40
C LEU A 240 -11.36 -2.78 -12.99
N GLY A 241 -12.06 -1.65 -12.91
CA GLY A 241 -11.45 -0.39 -12.50
C GLY A 241 -10.88 -0.44 -11.08
N LEU A 242 -11.61 -1.05 -10.14
CA LEU A 242 -11.14 -1.25 -8.77
C LEU A 242 -9.97 -2.24 -8.67
N PHE A 243 -9.95 -3.28 -9.50
CA PHE A 243 -8.80 -4.18 -9.59
C PHE A 243 -7.55 -3.43 -10.08
N LEU A 244 -7.68 -2.62 -11.13
CA LEU A 244 -6.59 -1.80 -11.65
C LEU A 244 -6.11 -0.77 -10.62
N LEU A 245 -7.04 -0.10 -9.91
CA LEU A 245 -6.69 0.76 -8.77
C LEU A 245 -5.95 -0.04 -7.70
N GLY A 246 -6.44 -1.24 -7.36
CA GLY A 246 -5.79 -2.15 -6.42
C GLY A 246 -4.34 -2.46 -6.78
N MET A 247 -4.09 -2.72 -8.05
CA MET A 247 -2.75 -2.92 -8.60
C MET A 247 -1.90 -1.65 -8.56
N ALA A 248 -2.46 -0.50 -8.95
CA ALA A 248 -1.76 0.78 -8.92
C ALA A 248 -1.35 1.19 -7.49
N LEU A 249 -2.21 0.96 -6.50
CA LEU A 249 -1.91 1.18 -5.09
C LEU A 249 -0.79 0.24 -4.60
N ALA A 250 -0.82 -1.03 -5.00
CA ALA A 250 0.26 -1.96 -4.70
C ALA A 250 1.61 -1.55 -5.31
N MET A 251 1.60 -1.04 -6.55
CA MET A 251 2.80 -0.48 -7.18
C MET A 251 3.27 0.80 -6.50
N SER A 252 2.33 1.68 -6.09
CA SER A 252 2.64 2.88 -5.31
C SER A 252 3.37 2.54 -4.01
N ARG A 253 2.92 1.50 -3.28
CA ARG A 253 3.61 1.03 -2.07
C ARG A 253 5.05 0.62 -2.37
N ARG A 254 5.30 -0.14 -3.45
CA ARG A 254 6.64 -0.55 -3.87
C ARG A 254 7.54 0.62 -4.27
N LEU A 255 7.02 1.55 -5.07
CA LEU A 255 7.74 2.76 -5.47
C LEU A 255 8.14 3.63 -4.28
N ASN A 256 7.31 3.65 -3.24
CA ASN A 256 7.56 4.38 -2.00
C ASN A 256 8.24 3.51 -0.91
N GLN A 257 9.00 2.48 -1.32
CA GLN A 257 9.80 1.63 -0.43
C GLN A 257 8.97 1.00 0.71
N GLU A 258 7.87 0.37 0.34
CA GLU A 258 6.91 -0.29 1.23
C GLU A 258 6.14 0.66 2.16
N SER A 259 6.14 1.96 1.89
CA SER A 259 5.34 2.94 2.64
C SER A 259 3.89 2.94 2.17
N LEU A 260 2.93 2.94 3.11
CA LEU A 260 1.50 3.10 2.83
C LEU A 260 1.09 4.55 2.51
N TRP A 261 1.91 5.53 2.86
CA TRP A 261 1.50 6.93 2.74
C TRP A 261 1.24 7.37 1.31
N GLY A 262 1.94 6.79 0.32
CA GLY A 262 1.65 7.01 -1.09
C GLY A 262 0.31 6.41 -1.52
N CYS A 263 -0.03 5.26 -0.99
CA CYS A 263 -1.32 4.61 -1.24
C CYS A 263 -2.47 5.39 -0.60
N ILE A 264 -2.29 5.80 0.67
CA ILE A 264 -3.27 6.63 1.41
C ILE A 264 -3.51 7.94 0.67
N GLY A 265 -2.46 8.59 0.16
CA GLY A 265 -2.59 9.81 -0.64
C GLY A 265 -3.34 9.60 -1.94
N LEU A 266 -3.02 8.55 -2.70
CA LEU A 266 -3.69 8.26 -3.97
C LEU A 266 -5.16 7.87 -3.75
N HIS A 267 -5.41 6.88 -2.91
CA HIS A 267 -6.76 6.38 -2.65
C HIS A 267 -7.64 7.44 -1.98
N GLY A 268 -7.15 7.98 -0.85
CA GLY A 268 -7.89 9.02 -0.11
C GLY A 268 -8.09 10.30 -0.93
N GLY A 269 -7.08 10.68 -1.74
CA GLY A 269 -7.20 11.80 -2.66
C GLY A 269 -8.26 11.59 -3.73
N LEU A 270 -8.39 10.37 -4.29
CA LEU A 270 -9.46 10.04 -5.22
C LEU A 270 -10.83 10.08 -4.55
N VAL A 271 -10.99 9.46 -3.37
CA VAL A 271 -12.26 9.43 -2.65
C VAL A 271 -12.69 10.82 -2.20
N GLY A 272 -11.84 11.54 -1.47
CA GLY A 272 -12.16 12.87 -0.96
C GLY A 272 -12.29 13.91 -2.06
N GLY A 273 -11.41 13.88 -3.06
CA GLY A 273 -11.46 14.79 -4.18
C GLY A 273 -12.68 14.55 -5.07
N TRP A 274 -13.07 13.30 -5.31
CA TRP A 274 -14.31 12.99 -6.03
C TRP A 274 -15.55 13.47 -5.27
N PHE A 275 -15.57 13.26 -3.93
CA PHE A 275 -16.62 13.84 -3.10
C PHE A 275 -16.69 15.36 -3.23
N ALA A 276 -15.56 16.06 -3.16
CA ALA A 276 -15.53 17.52 -3.29
C ALA A 276 -16.01 18.00 -4.68
N LEU A 277 -15.66 17.27 -5.76
CA LEU A 277 -16.16 17.57 -7.10
C LEU A 277 -17.68 17.47 -7.17
N GLN A 278 -18.27 16.46 -6.56
CA GLN A 278 -19.73 16.24 -6.57
C GLN A 278 -20.49 17.14 -5.60
N ALA A 279 -19.89 17.50 -4.46
CA ALA A 279 -20.57 18.26 -3.41
C ALA A 279 -20.81 19.72 -3.79
N GLY A 280 -19.89 20.37 -4.53
CA GLY A 280 -20.05 21.79 -4.81
C GLY A 280 -19.19 22.33 -5.95
N LEU A 281 -18.29 21.53 -6.54
CA LEU A 281 -17.41 22.04 -7.59
C LEU A 281 -17.96 21.83 -9.00
N ILE A 282 -18.57 20.69 -9.30
CA ILE A 282 -19.09 20.34 -10.61
C ILE A 282 -20.51 19.79 -10.49
N GLN A 283 -21.43 20.42 -11.18
CA GLN A 283 -22.76 19.87 -11.43
C GLN A 283 -22.73 19.01 -12.68
N TRP A 284 -22.96 17.72 -12.51
CA TRP A 284 -22.99 16.76 -13.61
C TRP A 284 -24.33 16.83 -14.34
N SER A 285 -24.28 16.79 -15.67
CA SER A 285 -25.48 16.67 -16.50
C SER A 285 -26.11 15.28 -16.32
N PRO A 286 -27.44 15.17 -16.24
CA PRO A 286 -28.11 13.86 -16.27
C PRO A 286 -27.83 13.05 -17.55
N GLN A 287 -27.43 13.72 -18.63
CA GLN A 287 -27.04 13.07 -19.90
C GLN A 287 -25.57 12.67 -19.95
N SER A 288 -24.81 12.84 -18.85
CA SER A 288 -23.41 12.41 -18.79
C SER A 288 -23.29 10.91 -19.08
N PRO A 289 -22.48 10.50 -20.06
CA PRO A 289 -22.43 9.11 -20.47
C PRO A 289 -21.74 8.24 -19.39
N LEU A 290 -22.27 7.03 -19.19
CA LEU A 290 -21.73 6.06 -18.20
C LEU A 290 -20.27 5.69 -18.44
N TRP A 291 -19.81 5.73 -19.70
CA TRP A 291 -18.39 5.48 -19.98
C TRP A 291 -17.44 6.54 -19.39
N LEU A 292 -17.94 7.73 -19.06
CA LEU A 292 -17.21 8.80 -18.41
C LEU A 292 -17.38 8.74 -16.88
N THR A 293 -18.64 8.81 -16.43
CA THR A 293 -18.96 8.95 -14.99
C THR A 293 -18.92 7.62 -14.23
N GLY A 294 -19.02 6.50 -14.96
CA GLY A 294 -19.15 5.18 -14.36
C GLY A 294 -20.51 4.93 -13.69
N PRO A 295 -20.76 3.69 -13.27
CA PRO A 295 -21.99 3.33 -12.56
C PRO A 295 -22.02 3.99 -11.17
N GLU A 296 -23.21 4.47 -10.77
CA GLU A 296 -23.42 5.19 -9.50
C GLU A 296 -22.43 6.34 -9.29
N ALA A 297 -22.10 7.04 -10.37
CA ALA A 297 -21.13 8.12 -10.37
C ALA A 297 -19.75 7.72 -9.81
N ASN A 298 -19.31 6.49 -10.02
CA ASN A 298 -17.95 6.04 -9.72
C ASN A 298 -17.12 5.99 -11.01
N PRO A 299 -16.24 6.96 -11.28
CA PRO A 299 -15.53 7.08 -12.54
C PRO A 299 -14.56 5.90 -12.79
N LEU A 300 -14.14 5.18 -11.76
CA LEU A 300 -13.32 3.98 -11.92
C LEU A 300 -14.04 2.86 -12.68
N GLY A 301 -15.38 2.81 -12.62
CA GLY A 301 -16.19 1.87 -13.40
C GLY A 301 -16.47 2.31 -14.83
N GLY A 302 -16.10 3.54 -15.21
CA GLY A 302 -16.19 4.07 -16.55
C GLY A 302 -14.94 3.80 -17.39
N LEU A 303 -15.09 3.88 -18.71
CA LEU A 303 -13.98 3.64 -19.66
C LEU A 303 -12.80 4.60 -19.41
N VAL A 304 -13.09 5.89 -19.14
CA VAL A 304 -12.05 6.89 -18.88
C VAL A 304 -11.25 6.52 -17.64
N GLY A 305 -11.90 6.14 -16.55
CA GLY A 305 -11.24 5.72 -15.32
C GLY A 305 -10.40 4.45 -15.51
N ILE A 306 -10.92 3.45 -16.22
CA ILE A 306 -10.21 2.22 -16.54
C ILE A 306 -8.95 2.52 -17.36
N LEU A 307 -9.04 3.31 -18.43
CA LEU A 307 -7.91 3.71 -19.26
C LEU A 307 -6.88 4.53 -18.47
N ALA A 308 -7.33 5.48 -17.66
CA ALA A 308 -6.46 6.26 -16.80
C ALA A 308 -5.70 5.38 -15.78
N MET A 309 -6.36 4.40 -15.17
CA MET A 309 -5.69 3.44 -14.29
C MET A 309 -4.68 2.55 -15.02
N MET A 310 -4.95 2.13 -16.25
CA MET A 310 -3.97 1.40 -17.08
C MET A 310 -2.73 2.25 -17.36
N VAL A 311 -2.90 3.53 -17.70
CA VAL A 311 -1.78 4.46 -17.92
C VAL A 311 -0.96 4.66 -16.65
N VAL A 312 -1.61 4.87 -15.50
CA VAL A 312 -0.94 4.98 -14.20
C VAL A 312 -0.13 3.72 -13.89
N LEU A 313 -0.73 2.55 -14.08
CA LEU A 313 -0.07 1.28 -13.83
C LEU A 313 1.14 1.07 -14.77
N ALA A 314 1.00 1.37 -16.05
CA ALA A 314 2.10 1.30 -17.01
C ALA A 314 3.26 2.24 -16.62
N PHE A 315 2.94 3.48 -16.23
CA PHE A 315 3.93 4.44 -15.73
C PHE A 315 4.65 3.91 -14.48
N GLN A 316 3.92 3.39 -13.51
CA GLN A 316 4.51 2.84 -12.28
C GLN A 316 5.38 1.60 -12.55
N LEU A 317 4.97 0.71 -13.47
CA LEU A 317 5.77 -0.45 -13.88
C LEU A 317 7.09 -0.02 -14.56
N THR A 318 7.03 0.99 -15.44
CA THR A 318 8.25 1.52 -16.08
C THR A 318 9.18 2.20 -15.07
N ALA A 319 8.63 2.91 -14.09
CA ALA A 319 9.41 3.53 -13.01
C ALA A 319 10.12 2.49 -12.14
N LEU A 320 9.42 1.40 -11.78
CA LEU A 320 10.01 0.28 -11.03
C LEU A 320 11.10 -0.44 -11.84
N ALA A 321 10.87 -0.66 -13.14
CA ALA A 321 11.85 -1.28 -14.01
C ALA A 321 13.12 -0.43 -14.15
N LYS A 322 12.99 0.90 -14.21
CA LYS A 322 14.14 1.84 -14.22
C LYS A 322 14.90 1.80 -12.88
N ALA A 323 14.19 1.77 -11.76
CA ALA A 323 14.79 1.73 -10.43
C ALA A 323 15.51 0.40 -10.12
N ALA A 324 15.19 -0.68 -10.84
CA ALA A 324 15.82 -2.00 -10.71
C ALA A 324 17.05 -2.19 -11.60
N ARG A 325 17.37 -1.25 -12.48
CA ARG A 325 18.59 -1.29 -13.31
C ARG A 325 19.77 -0.82 -12.44
N PRO A 326 20.92 -1.54 -12.48
CA PRO A 326 22.11 -1.19 -11.71
C PRO A 326 22.74 0.11 -12.18
#